data_f2792aad1d3613213229301ff7a036c6
#
_entry.id   f2792aad1d3613213229301ff7a036c6
#
_cell.length_a   1.000
_cell.length_b   1.000
_cell.length_c   1.000
_cell.angle_alpha   90.00
_cell.angle_beta   90.00
_cell.angle_gamma   90.00
#
_symmetry.space_group_name_H-M   'P 1'
#
loop_
_entity.id
_entity.type
_entity.pdbx_description
1 polymer ?
#
loop_
_entity_poly.entity_id
_entity_poly.type
_entity_poly.pdbx_seq_one_letter_code
_entity_poly.pdbx_strand_id
1 'polypeptide(L)' 'MEKRDIKIHGIYKHFKNKYYIVEDVAFHSETKEEYVVYRRLYGDNSLWIREKSQFLSLVDKVKYPDVKQKWRFELVEEV' A
#
# COMPACT_ATOMS: atom_id res chain seq x y z
N MET A 1 3.89 -3.42 20.11
CA MET A 1 3.33 -3.80 18.80
C MET A 1 3.05 -2.53 17.99
N GLU A 2 3.64 -2.45 16.81
CA GLU A 2 3.38 -1.31 15.93
C GLU A 2 1.95 -1.36 15.39
N LYS A 3 1.26 -0.24 15.50
CA LYS A 3 -0.05 -0.09 14.90
C LYS A 3 0.09 0.82 13.69
N ARG A 4 -0.20 0.29 12.52
CA ARG A 4 -0.14 1.04 11.27
C ARG A 4 -1.54 1.37 10.80
N ASP A 5 -1.68 2.51 10.19
CA ASP A 5 -2.95 2.91 9.59
C ASP A 5 -2.69 3.52 8.22
N ILE A 6 -3.76 3.67 7.45
CA ILE A 6 -3.69 4.23 6.10
C ILE A 6 -3.80 5.75 6.17
N LYS A 7 -2.91 6.43 5.46
CA LYS A 7 -2.95 7.88 5.33
C LYS A 7 -3.57 8.21 3.98
N ILE A 8 -4.77 8.75 4.00
CA ILE A 8 -5.44 9.19 2.77
C ILE A 8 -4.61 10.32 2.14
N HIS A 9 -4.40 10.21 0.84
CA HIS A 9 -3.55 11.10 0.03
C HIS A 9 -2.07 11.00 0.38
N GLY A 10 -1.68 10.04 1.21
CA GLY A 10 -0.27 9.77 1.45
C GLY A 10 0.39 9.12 0.25
N ILE A 11 1.65 9.46 0.01
CA ILE A 11 2.43 8.85 -1.05
C ILE A 11 3.24 7.72 -0.46
N TYR A 12 3.07 6.52 -1.00
CA TYR A 12 3.69 5.30 -0.51
C TYR A 12 4.67 4.74 -1.52
N LYS A 13 5.76 4.19 -1.02
CA LYS A 13 6.75 3.51 -1.85
C LYS A 13 6.59 2.00 -1.67
N HIS A 14 6.33 1.31 -2.77
CA HIS A 14 6.34 -0.15 -2.81
C HIS A 14 7.79 -0.65 -2.77
N PHE A 15 8.03 -1.82 -2.19
CA PHE A 15 9.39 -2.35 -2.06
C PHE A 15 10.07 -2.60 -3.41
N LYS A 16 9.31 -2.62 -4.50
CA LYS A 16 9.87 -2.73 -5.86
C LYS A 16 10.21 -1.37 -6.47
N ASN A 17 10.31 -0.33 -5.64
CA ASN A 17 10.70 1.03 -6.02
C ASN A 17 9.68 1.72 -6.92
N LYS A 18 8.40 1.46 -6.70
CA LYS A 18 7.29 2.14 -7.39
C LYS A 18 6.51 2.98 -6.38
N TYR A 19 6.00 4.11 -6.82
CA TYR A 19 5.29 5.06 -5.96
C TYR A 19 3.82 5.08 -6.28
N TYR A 20 3.02 5.28 -5.24
CA TYR A 20 1.56 5.28 -5.31
C TYR A 20 1.00 6.33 -4.37
N ILE A 21 -0.16 6.89 -4.72
CA ILE A 21 -0.90 7.76 -3.81
C ILE A 21 -2.18 7.02 -3.38
N VAL A 22 -2.47 7.03 -2.08
CA VAL A 22 -3.70 6.46 -1.56
C VAL A 22 -4.83 7.45 -1.79
N GLU A 23 -5.86 7.02 -2.52
CA GLU A 23 -7.01 7.87 -2.82
C GLU A 23 -8.09 7.75 -1.76
N ASP A 24 -8.33 6.53 -1.27
CA ASP A 24 -9.39 6.30 -0.30
C ASP A 24 -9.28 4.88 0.29
N VAL A 25 -10.18 4.58 1.21
CA VAL A 25 -10.40 3.25 1.74
C VAL A 25 -11.86 2.89 1.46
N ALA A 26 -12.09 1.70 0.96
CA ALA A 26 -13.43 1.23 0.61
C ALA A 26 -13.70 -0.13 1.25
N PHE A 27 -14.97 -0.51 1.35
CA PHE A 27 -15.37 -1.81 1.90
C PHE A 27 -15.86 -2.71 0.78
N HIS A 28 -15.48 -3.98 0.84
CA HIS A 28 -16.06 -4.99 -0.04
C HIS A 28 -17.53 -5.15 0.33
N SER A 29 -18.42 -5.05 -0.64
CA SER A 29 -19.87 -5.02 -0.37
C SER A 29 -20.40 -6.29 0.28
N GLU A 30 -19.78 -7.42 0.03
CA GLU A 30 -20.23 -8.70 0.59
C GLU A 30 -19.50 -9.08 1.87
N THR A 31 -18.18 -9.03 1.86
CA THR A 31 -17.36 -9.48 2.99
C THR A 31 -17.17 -8.41 4.06
N LYS A 32 -17.37 -7.14 3.70
CA LYS A 32 -17.13 -5.98 4.58
C LYS A 32 -15.66 -5.77 4.90
N GLU A 33 -14.76 -6.45 4.22
CA GLU A 33 -13.34 -6.22 4.38
C GLU A 33 -12.93 -4.87 3.81
N GLU A 34 -11.96 -4.24 4.47
CA GLU A 34 -11.45 -2.95 4.01
C GLU A 34 -10.42 -3.13 2.90
N TYR A 35 -10.54 -2.31 1.87
CA TYR A 35 -9.60 -2.24 0.75
C TYR A 35 -9.02 -0.85 0.64
N VAL A 36 -7.74 -0.78 0.30
CA VAL A 36 -7.09 0.49 -0.03
C VAL A 36 -7.26 0.73 -1.52
N VAL A 37 -7.76 1.92 -1.85
CA VAL A 37 -7.86 2.39 -3.25
C VAL A 37 -6.67 3.31 -3.48
N TYR A 38 -5.82 2.95 -4.41
CA TYR A 38 -4.58 3.70 -4.63
C TYR A 38 -4.26 3.82 -6.12
N ARG A 39 -3.57 4.90 -6.46
CA ARG A 39 -3.24 5.24 -7.84
C ARG A 39 -1.75 5.12 -8.07
N ARG A 40 -1.37 4.52 -9.18
CA ARG A 40 0.02 4.45 -9.60
C ARG A 40 0.51 5.85 -9.96
N LEU A 41 1.69 6.21 -9.50
CA LEU A 41 2.35 7.47 -9.89
C LEU A 41 3.37 7.22 -11.00
N TYR A 42 3.07 6.27 -11.85
CA TYR A 42 3.89 5.91 -13.00
C TYR A 42 2.99 5.25 -14.05
N GLY A 43 3.54 5.06 -15.26
CA GLY A 43 2.80 4.39 -16.32
C GLY A 43 1.52 5.15 -16.69
N ASP A 44 0.39 4.46 -16.66
CA ASP A 44 -0.92 5.01 -17.05
C ASP A 44 -1.68 5.70 -15.92
N ASN A 45 -1.09 5.79 -14.74
CA ASN A 45 -1.72 6.38 -13.55
C ASN A 45 -3.06 5.74 -13.18
N SER A 46 -3.17 4.44 -13.40
CA SER A 46 -4.42 3.71 -13.13
C SER A 46 -4.68 3.53 -11.64
N LEU A 47 -5.95 3.32 -11.30
CA LEU A 47 -6.38 3.01 -9.94
C LEU A 47 -6.35 1.51 -9.71
N TRP A 48 -5.94 1.13 -8.51
CA TRP A 48 -5.85 -0.25 -8.07
C TRP A 48 -6.47 -0.41 -6.69
N ILE A 49 -6.83 -1.63 -6.34
CA ILE A 49 -7.28 -1.93 -4.98
C ILE A 49 -6.48 -3.10 -4.43
N ARG A 50 -6.28 -3.08 -3.10
CA ARG A 50 -5.61 -4.16 -2.38
C ARG A 50 -6.22 -4.23 -0.99
N GLU A 51 -6.39 -5.43 -0.46
CA GLU A 51 -6.86 -5.58 0.92
C GLU A 51 -5.96 -4.78 1.85
N LYS A 52 -6.57 -4.08 2.81
CA LYS A 52 -5.82 -3.23 3.76
C LYS A 52 -4.75 -4.01 4.49
N SER A 53 -5.07 -5.24 4.91
CA SER A 53 -4.10 -6.10 5.61
C SER A 53 -2.89 -6.42 4.75
N GLN A 54 -3.09 -6.63 3.46
CA GLN A 54 -1.99 -6.88 2.53
C GLN A 54 -1.19 -5.62 2.24
N PHE A 55 -1.89 -4.49 2.08
CA PHE A 55 -1.23 -3.20 1.84
C PHE A 55 -0.28 -2.86 2.99
N LEU A 56 -0.69 -3.16 4.21
CA LEU A 56 0.08 -2.88 5.43
C LEU A 56 1.01 -4.03 5.84
N SER A 57 1.13 -5.07 5.01
CA SER A 57 1.91 -6.25 5.36
C SER A 57 3.42 -6.03 5.24
N LEU A 58 4.17 -6.93 5.87
CA LEU A 58 5.62 -6.95 5.75
C LEU A 58 6.04 -7.49 4.38
N VAL A 59 7.22 -7.09 3.93
CA VAL A 59 7.85 -7.72 2.77
C VAL A 59 8.19 -9.18 3.13
N ASP A 60 7.90 -10.08 2.20
CA ASP A 60 8.27 -11.49 2.35
C ASP A 60 9.78 -11.65 2.15
N LYS A 61 10.52 -11.75 3.25
CA LYS A 61 11.99 -11.84 3.22
C LYS A 61 12.49 -13.21 2.75
N VAL A 62 11.63 -14.22 2.75
CA VAL A 62 11.98 -15.51 2.17
C VAL A 62 12.04 -15.41 0.66
N LYS A 63 11.03 -14.76 0.07
CA LYS A 63 10.95 -14.55 -1.37
C LYS A 63 11.87 -13.43 -1.86
N TYR A 64 12.05 -12.39 -1.06
CA TYR A 64 12.84 -11.21 -1.42
C TYR A 64 13.88 -10.90 -0.34
N PRO A 65 14.91 -11.78 -0.19
CA PRO A 65 15.87 -11.64 0.91
C PRO A 65 16.76 -10.40 0.84
N ASP A 66 16.93 -9.83 -0.36
CA ASP A 66 17.81 -8.67 -0.55
C ASP A 66 17.10 -7.34 -0.38
N VAL A 67 15.76 -7.35 -0.20
CA VAL A 67 14.99 -6.13 -0.02
C VAL A 67 15.22 -5.59 1.39
N LYS A 68 15.63 -4.33 1.48
CA LYS A 68 15.91 -3.70 2.78
C LYS A 68 14.65 -3.09 3.40
N GLN A 69 13.67 -2.73 2.59
CA GLN A 69 12.42 -2.16 3.06
C GLN A 69 11.65 -3.18 3.89
N LYS A 70 11.15 -2.75 5.06
CA LYS A 70 10.45 -3.62 6.00
C LYS A 70 9.04 -3.94 5.53
N TRP A 71 8.31 -2.92 5.11
CA TRP A 71 6.89 -3.02 4.77
C TRP A 71 6.69 -3.06 3.26
N ARG A 72 5.64 -3.75 2.82
CA ARG A 72 5.30 -3.81 1.39
C ARG A 72 5.14 -2.40 0.81
N PHE A 73 4.46 -1.53 1.55
CA PHE A 73 4.31 -0.11 1.22
C PHE A 73 4.73 0.71 2.42
N GLU A 74 5.54 1.73 2.20
CA GLU A 74 5.98 2.64 3.26
C GLU A 74 5.61 4.07 2.90
N LEU A 75 5.02 4.78 3.87
CA LEU A 75 4.66 6.18 3.69
C LEU A 75 5.94 7.01 3.54
N VAL A 76 6.05 7.74 2.43
CA VAL A 76 7.22 8.60 2.18
C VAL A 76 6.85 10.06 2.17
N GLU A 77 5.57 10.40 1.93
CA GLU A 77 5.14 11.81 1.89
C GLU A 77 3.66 11.90 2.17
N GLU A 78 3.26 12.93 2.91
CA GLU A 78 1.86 13.27 3.16
C GLU A 78 1.50 14.53 2.37
N VAL A 79 0.32 14.49 1.74
CA VAL A 79 -0.17 15.61 0.95
C VAL A 79 -1.35 16.26 1.65
#